data_78c1feb82b55eb01edf332878d8402d6
#
_entry.id   78c1feb82b55eb01edf332878d8402d6
#
_cell.length_a   1.000
_cell.length_b   1.000
_cell.length_c   1.000
_cell.angle_alpha   90.00
_cell.angle_beta   90.00
_cell.angle_gamma   90.00
#
_symmetry.space_group_name_H-M   'P 1'
#
loop_
_entity.id
_entity.type
_entity.pdbx_description
1 polymer ?
#
loop_
_entity_poly.entity_id
_entity_poly.type
_entity_poly.pdbx_seq_one_letter_code
_entity_poly.pdbx_strand_id
1 'polypeptide(L)'
;ITCRDWSSDVCSSDLTMALVQQKLYESNDLSSLDLGEYIVEVVQQLAQANSASQGRIRFSYELQPVPVLFDIAVPVGLVLNELVGNAIRHAFPGDRTGCISIVLRTSGSSGLELGVSDDGVGIPLGVDLDKGGSVGIQLAVSMVRTQLGGTIEFQRGNGLGCLVRFNNRGYSRRV
;
A
#
# COMPACT_ATOMS: atom_id res chain seq x y z
N ILE A 1 6.35 -14.28 -25.72
CA ILE A 1 6.68 -13.22 -24.75
C ILE A 1 5.99 -11.98 -25.26
N THR A 2 4.82 -11.67 -24.72
CA THR A 2 3.97 -10.56 -25.19
C THR A 2 4.20 -9.34 -24.30
N CYS A 3 4.55 -8.22 -24.92
CA CYS A 3 4.79 -6.89 -24.33
C CYS A 3 3.53 -6.25 -23.67
N ARG A 4 2.68 -7.01 -22.99
CA ARG A 4 1.45 -6.48 -22.38
C ARG A 4 1.54 -6.16 -20.88
N ASP A 5 2.58 -6.63 -20.18
CA ASP A 5 2.68 -6.45 -18.73
C ASP A 5 3.43 -5.17 -18.30
N TRP A 6 4.16 -4.53 -19.21
CA TRP A 6 4.95 -3.34 -18.87
C TRP A 6 4.12 -2.05 -18.75
N SER A 7 2.99 -1.96 -19.41
CA SER A 7 2.19 -0.71 -19.44
C SER A 7 1.32 -0.51 -18.20
N SER A 8 0.98 -1.58 -17.45
CA SER A 8 0.15 -1.45 -16.25
C SER A 8 0.94 -1.02 -15.02
N ASP A 9 2.19 -1.47 -14.88
CA ASP A 9 3.02 -1.15 -13.71
C ASP A 9 3.54 0.29 -13.74
N VAL A 10 3.88 0.80 -14.93
CA VAL A 10 4.30 2.21 -15.13
C VAL A 10 3.13 3.17 -14.85
N CYS A 11 1.91 2.82 -15.26
CA CYS A 11 0.73 3.66 -15.04
C CYS A 11 0.34 3.78 -13.56
N SER A 12 0.58 2.75 -12.74
CA SER A 12 0.23 2.73 -11.31
C SER A 12 1.18 3.58 -10.45
N SER A 13 2.49 3.52 -10.73
CA SER A 13 3.47 4.36 -10.01
C SER A 13 3.34 5.83 -10.39
N ASP A 14 3.02 6.13 -11.66
CA ASP A 14 2.77 7.50 -12.12
C ASP A 14 1.54 8.11 -11.44
N LEU A 15 0.48 7.33 -11.22
CA LEU A 15 -0.70 7.76 -10.47
C LEU A 15 -0.38 8.10 -9.01
N THR A 16 0.42 7.28 -8.34
CA THR A 16 0.84 7.52 -6.96
C THR A 16 1.67 8.81 -6.86
N MET A 17 2.59 9.03 -7.81
CA MET A 17 3.39 10.26 -7.87
C MET A 17 2.53 11.49 -8.20
N ALA A 18 1.55 11.36 -9.08
CA ALA A 18 0.63 12.45 -9.41
C ALA A 18 -0.22 12.88 -8.21
N LEU A 19 -0.71 11.92 -7.39
CA LEU A 19 -1.42 12.20 -6.15
C LEU A 19 -0.58 12.97 -5.15
N VAL A 20 0.66 12.55 -4.95
CA VAL A 20 1.59 13.26 -4.07
C VAL A 20 1.80 14.68 -4.55
N GLN A 21 1.98 14.90 -5.86
CA GLN A 21 2.12 16.24 -6.43
C GLN A 21 0.85 17.07 -6.25
N GLN A 22 -0.33 16.49 -6.49
CA GLN A 22 -1.61 17.19 -6.27
C GLN A 22 -1.77 17.61 -4.81
N LYS A 23 -1.49 16.72 -3.86
CA LYS A 23 -1.53 17.04 -2.42
C LYS A 23 -0.54 18.12 -2.02
N LEU A 24 0.64 18.17 -2.63
CA LEU A 24 1.61 19.25 -2.45
C LEU A 24 1.05 20.63 -2.86
N TYR A 25 0.25 20.68 -3.93
CA TYR A 25 -0.36 21.93 -4.39
C TYR A 25 -1.61 22.33 -3.59
N GLU A 26 -2.35 21.37 -3.04
CA GLU A 26 -3.60 21.62 -2.29
C GLU A 26 -3.35 21.96 -0.81
N SER A 27 -2.24 21.52 -0.22
CA SER A 27 -1.93 21.80 1.18
C SER A 27 -1.36 23.22 1.35
N ASN A 28 -2.02 24.05 2.17
CA ASN A 28 -1.47 25.35 2.62
C ASN A 28 -0.23 25.19 3.51
N ASP A 29 0.03 23.99 4.03
CA ASP A 29 1.23 23.62 4.76
C ASP A 29 1.99 22.58 3.91
N LEU A 30 2.96 23.06 3.12
CA LEU A 30 3.77 22.25 2.18
C LEU A 30 4.63 21.16 2.85
N SER A 31 4.49 20.95 4.16
CA SER A 31 5.37 20.07 4.91
C SER A 31 4.74 18.73 5.33
N SER A 32 3.42 18.64 5.46
CA SER A 32 2.79 17.42 5.98
C SER A 32 1.41 17.13 5.38
N LEU A 33 1.04 15.85 5.35
CA LEU A 33 -0.29 15.37 4.97
C LEU A 33 -0.79 14.34 6.00
N ASP A 34 -2.12 14.14 6.07
CA ASP A 34 -2.68 13.04 6.84
C ASP A 34 -2.51 11.72 6.08
N LEU A 35 -1.78 10.78 6.69
CA LEU A 35 -1.47 9.50 6.06
C LEU A 35 -2.72 8.63 5.88
N GLY A 36 -3.69 8.72 6.80
CA GLY A 36 -4.95 7.97 6.71
C GLY A 36 -5.78 8.41 5.50
N GLU A 37 -5.95 9.71 5.29
CA GLU A 37 -6.65 10.26 4.12
C GLU A 37 -5.93 9.89 2.82
N TYR A 38 -4.62 10.04 2.79
CA TYR A 38 -3.80 9.69 1.64
C TYR A 38 -3.92 8.21 1.25
N ILE A 39 -3.92 7.29 2.24
CA ILE A 39 -4.13 5.86 2.00
C ILE A 39 -5.47 5.60 1.31
N VAL A 40 -6.56 6.23 1.78
CA VAL A 40 -7.89 6.08 1.17
C VAL A 40 -7.87 6.50 -0.30
N GLU A 41 -7.26 7.63 -0.61
CA GLU A 41 -7.20 8.15 -1.98
C GLU A 41 -6.39 7.23 -2.91
N VAL A 42 -5.21 6.76 -2.46
CA VAL A 42 -4.39 5.81 -3.23
C VAL A 42 -5.18 4.53 -3.52
N VAL A 43 -5.83 3.95 -2.50
CA VAL A 43 -6.59 2.70 -2.67
C VAL A 43 -7.80 2.90 -3.58
N GLN A 44 -8.51 4.02 -3.48
CA GLN A 44 -9.63 4.34 -4.37
C GLN A 44 -9.19 4.47 -5.82
N GLN A 45 -8.06 5.11 -6.09
CA GLN A 45 -7.52 5.20 -7.45
C GLN A 45 -7.11 3.84 -8.00
N LEU A 46 -6.48 2.99 -7.18
CA LEU A 46 -6.15 1.62 -7.56
C LEU A 46 -7.40 0.79 -7.89
N ALA A 47 -8.46 0.94 -7.10
CA ALA A 47 -9.74 0.28 -7.33
C ALA A 47 -10.40 0.76 -8.65
N GLN A 48 -10.35 2.06 -8.94
CA GLN A 48 -10.89 2.63 -10.18
C GLN A 48 -10.11 2.19 -11.41
N ALA A 49 -8.78 2.16 -11.32
CA ALA A 49 -7.91 1.70 -12.41
C ALA A 49 -8.13 0.22 -12.78
N ASN A 50 -8.65 -0.57 -11.84
CA ASN A 50 -8.92 -2.00 -12.03
C ASN A 50 -10.43 -2.28 -12.17
N SER A 51 -11.04 -1.74 -13.21
CA SER A 51 -12.49 -1.81 -13.48
C SER A 51 -13.08 -3.23 -13.45
N ALA A 52 -12.30 -4.27 -13.79
CA ALA A 52 -12.73 -5.67 -13.74
C ALA A 52 -13.04 -6.17 -12.32
N SER A 53 -12.59 -5.47 -11.29
CA SER A 53 -12.84 -5.80 -9.87
C SER A 53 -14.01 -5.02 -9.27
N GLN A 54 -14.59 -4.06 -10.00
CA GLN A 54 -15.67 -3.22 -9.50
C GLN A 54 -16.90 -4.06 -9.08
N GLY A 55 -17.38 -3.82 -7.86
CA GLY A 55 -18.50 -4.54 -7.27
C GLY A 55 -18.19 -5.92 -6.69
N ARG A 56 -17.02 -6.51 -6.98
CA ARG A 56 -16.61 -7.83 -6.46
C ARG A 56 -15.72 -7.73 -5.23
N ILE A 57 -14.87 -6.71 -5.15
CA ILE A 57 -13.91 -6.49 -4.07
C ILE A 57 -14.41 -5.32 -3.22
N ARG A 58 -14.55 -5.57 -1.93
CA ARG A 58 -14.84 -4.54 -0.92
C ARG A 58 -13.54 -4.09 -0.28
N PHE A 59 -13.48 -2.82 0.09
CA PHE A 59 -12.36 -2.26 0.85
C PHE A 59 -12.83 -1.89 2.26
N SER A 60 -12.10 -2.33 3.27
CA SER A 60 -12.34 -2.01 4.67
C SER A 60 -11.16 -1.19 5.19
N TYR A 61 -11.46 -0.12 5.93
CA TYR A 61 -10.46 0.80 6.44
C TYR A 61 -10.57 0.93 7.96
N GLU A 62 -9.45 0.79 8.64
CA GLU A 62 -9.27 1.12 10.06
C GLU A 62 -8.04 2.01 10.16
N LEU A 63 -8.21 3.31 9.98
CA LEU A 63 -7.12 4.27 9.81
C LEU A 63 -7.15 5.32 10.91
N GLN A 64 -6.06 5.45 11.63
CA GLN A 64 -5.85 6.56 12.54
C GLN A 64 -5.32 7.77 11.75
N PRO A 65 -5.79 9.00 12.06
CA PRO A 65 -5.24 10.21 11.47
C PRO A 65 -3.80 10.41 11.97
N VAL A 66 -2.85 10.46 11.06
CA VAL A 66 -1.42 10.60 11.36
C VAL A 66 -0.78 11.57 10.41
N PRO A 67 -0.33 12.75 10.88
CA PRO A 67 0.42 13.67 10.05
C PRO A 67 1.83 13.12 9.78
N VAL A 68 2.21 13.06 8.51
CA VAL A 68 3.53 12.61 8.05
C VAL A 68 4.11 13.58 7.03
N LEU A 69 5.44 13.56 6.90
CA LEU A 69 6.12 14.26 5.82
C LEU A 69 6.03 13.47 4.51
N PHE A 70 6.23 14.13 3.39
CA PHE A 70 6.20 13.51 2.06
C PHE A 70 7.25 12.40 1.89
N ASP A 71 8.38 12.49 2.58
CA ASP A 71 9.43 11.45 2.61
C ASP A 71 8.92 10.10 3.13
N ILE A 72 7.83 10.10 3.90
CA ILE A 72 7.13 8.91 4.38
C ILE A 72 5.95 8.56 3.45
N ALA A 73 5.17 9.55 3.04
CA ALA A 73 3.97 9.34 2.24
C ALA A 73 4.29 8.69 0.88
N VAL A 74 5.33 9.16 0.18
CA VAL A 74 5.71 8.62 -1.13
C VAL A 74 6.07 7.14 -1.07
N PRO A 75 7.01 6.68 -0.21
CA PRO A 75 7.29 5.25 -0.08
C PRO A 75 6.07 4.43 0.35
N VAL A 76 5.24 4.93 1.26
CA VAL A 76 4.00 4.25 1.68
C VAL A 76 3.04 4.08 0.50
N GLY A 77 2.85 5.12 -0.31
CA GLY A 77 2.02 5.04 -1.51
C GLY A 77 2.50 3.98 -2.50
N LEU A 78 3.81 3.89 -2.74
CA LEU A 78 4.39 2.86 -3.60
C LEU A 78 4.22 1.45 -3.02
N VAL A 79 4.42 1.28 -1.71
CA VAL A 79 4.17 0.00 -1.01
C VAL A 79 2.71 -0.42 -1.14
N LEU A 80 1.76 0.51 -0.92
CA LEU A 80 0.32 0.25 -1.08
C LEU A 80 -0.02 -0.13 -2.52
N ASN A 81 0.55 0.57 -3.50
CA ASN A 81 0.36 0.27 -4.92
C ASN A 81 0.70 -1.20 -5.22
N GLU A 82 1.82 -1.69 -4.71
CA GLU A 82 2.24 -3.07 -4.91
C GLU A 82 1.39 -4.07 -4.13
N LEU A 83 1.13 -3.83 -2.84
CA LEU A 83 0.40 -4.77 -2.00
C LEU A 83 -1.08 -4.85 -2.39
N VAL A 84 -1.76 -3.70 -2.49
CA VAL A 84 -3.18 -3.63 -2.86
C VAL A 84 -3.38 -4.02 -4.32
N GLY A 85 -2.50 -3.55 -5.21
CA GLY A 85 -2.53 -3.93 -6.62
C GLY A 85 -2.39 -5.44 -6.83
N ASN A 86 -1.51 -6.10 -6.09
CA ASN A 86 -1.37 -7.56 -6.13
C ASN A 86 -2.61 -8.27 -5.59
N ALA A 87 -3.21 -7.80 -4.49
CA ALA A 87 -4.45 -8.34 -3.96
C ALA A 87 -5.60 -8.23 -4.98
N ILE A 88 -5.78 -7.07 -5.62
CA ILE A 88 -6.80 -6.87 -6.66
C ILE A 88 -6.59 -7.81 -7.85
N ARG A 89 -5.35 -7.98 -8.31
CA ARG A 89 -5.04 -8.80 -9.50
C ARG A 89 -5.09 -10.30 -9.25
N HIS A 90 -4.73 -10.76 -8.03
CA HIS A 90 -4.41 -12.17 -7.81
C HIS A 90 -5.22 -12.84 -6.70
N ALA A 91 -5.74 -12.09 -5.71
CA ALA A 91 -6.43 -12.70 -4.59
C ALA A 91 -7.83 -13.22 -4.94
N PHE A 92 -8.48 -12.66 -5.96
CA PHE A 92 -9.87 -12.95 -6.30
C PHE A 92 -10.03 -13.39 -7.76
N PRO A 93 -9.54 -14.58 -8.15
CA PRO A 93 -9.63 -15.07 -9.53
C PRO A 93 -11.08 -15.36 -9.94
N GLY A 94 -11.37 -15.23 -11.23
CA GLY A 94 -12.70 -15.44 -11.80
C GLY A 94 -13.73 -14.48 -11.22
N ASP A 95 -14.86 -15.01 -10.76
CA ASP A 95 -15.97 -14.25 -10.16
C ASP A 95 -15.92 -14.23 -8.62
N ARG A 96 -14.80 -14.60 -8.02
CA ARG A 96 -14.65 -14.56 -6.58
C ARG A 96 -14.85 -13.15 -6.05
N THR A 97 -15.69 -13.04 -5.03
CA THR A 97 -15.87 -11.82 -4.24
C THR A 97 -15.02 -11.87 -2.98
N GLY A 98 -14.67 -10.73 -2.41
CA GLY A 98 -13.97 -10.69 -1.13
C GLY A 98 -13.72 -9.30 -0.63
N CYS A 99 -12.80 -9.19 0.33
CA CYS A 99 -12.47 -7.96 1.03
C CYS A 99 -10.95 -7.78 1.10
N ILE A 100 -10.52 -6.54 0.85
CA ILE A 100 -9.16 -6.09 1.16
C ILE A 100 -9.27 -5.12 2.33
N SER A 101 -8.57 -5.42 3.43
CA SER A 101 -8.57 -4.63 4.65
C SER A 101 -7.27 -3.86 4.80
N ILE A 102 -7.37 -2.57 5.06
CA ILE A 102 -6.24 -1.67 5.28
C ILE A 102 -6.34 -1.09 6.69
N VAL A 103 -5.28 -1.23 7.46
CA VAL A 103 -5.19 -0.78 8.86
C VAL A 103 -3.99 0.12 9.01
N LEU A 104 -4.18 1.30 9.64
CA LEU A 104 -3.09 2.18 10.04
C LEU A 104 -3.22 2.49 11.53
N ARG A 105 -2.20 2.17 12.31
CA ARG A 105 -2.16 2.41 13.74
C ARG A 105 -0.85 3.05 14.17
N THR A 106 -0.91 3.85 15.22
CA THR A 106 0.28 4.32 15.92
C THR A 106 0.76 3.27 16.91
N SER A 107 2.08 3.13 17.07
CA SER A 107 2.72 2.18 17.97
C SER A 107 3.80 2.90 18.76
N GLY A 108 3.61 3.03 20.07
CA GLY A 108 4.52 3.82 20.94
C GLY A 108 4.49 5.31 20.62
N SER A 109 5.63 5.99 20.78
CA SER A 109 5.73 7.46 20.63
C SER A 109 5.87 7.94 19.19
N SER A 110 6.42 7.14 18.30
CA SER A 110 6.67 7.51 16.89
C SER A 110 6.53 6.35 15.92
N GLY A 111 6.22 5.14 16.39
CA GLY A 111 6.03 3.97 15.55
C GLY A 111 4.70 4.03 14.80
N LEU A 112 4.70 3.52 13.57
CA LEU A 112 3.53 3.33 12.73
C LEU A 112 3.46 1.88 12.27
N GLU A 113 2.26 1.32 12.26
CA GLU A 113 1.95 0.00 11.74
C GLU A 113 0.92 0.15 10.61
N LEU A 114 1.30 -0.30 9.41
CA LEU A 114 0.43 -0.39 8.25
C LEU A 114 0.20 -1.85 7.93
N GLY A 115 -1.06 -2.29 8.06
CA GLY A 115 -1.52 -3.62 7.68
C GLY A 115 -2.30 -3.59 6.38
N VAL A 116 -2.01 -4.51 5.47
CA VAL A 116 -2.82 -4.79 4.26
C VAL A 116 -3.10 -6.28 4.24
N SER A 117 -4.36 -6.67 4.18
CA SER A 117 -4.74 -8.09 4.11
C SER A 117 -5.93 -8.31 3.19
N ASP A 118 -5.97 -9.48 2.58
CA ASP A 118 -7.10 -9.96 1.79
C ASP A 118 -7.65 -11.28 2.32
N ASP A 119 -8.90 -11.60 2.01
CA ASP A 119 -9.54 -12.89 2.26
C ASP A 119 -9.62 -13.78 1.00
N GLY A 120 -8.67 -13.57 0.10
CA GLY A 120 -8.59 -14.24 -1.19
C GLY A 120 -8.06 -15.66 -1.15
N VAL A 121 -7.51 -16.13 -2.27
CA VAL A 121 -6.95 -17.47 -2.40
C VAL A 121 -5.61 -17.66 -1.68
N GLY A 122 -4.98 -16.58 -1.25
CA GLY A 122 -3.65 -16.60 -0.64
C GLY A 122 -2.54 -16.98 -1.63
N ILE A 123 -1.37 -17.30 -1.08
CA ILE A 123 -0.18 -17.69 -1.85
C ILE A 123 0.14 -19.16 -1.61
N PRO A 124 0.44 -19.94 -2.67
CA PRO A 124 0.79 -21.34 -2.55
C PRO A 124 1.95 -21.60 -1.57
N LEU A 125 1.91 -22.73 -0.88
CA LEU A 125 3.00 -23.19 -0.03
C LEU A 125 4.26 -23.41 -0.89
N GLY A 126 5.40 -22.83 -0.44
CA GLY A 126 6.68 -22.97 -1.17
C GLY A 126 7.14 -21.71 -1.92
N VAL A 127 6.28 -20.71 -2.08
CA VAL A 127 6.70 -19.42 -2.61
C VAL A 127 7.34 -18.61 -1.48
N ASP A 128 8.63 -18.33 -1.57
CA ASP A 128 9.33 -17.42 -0.64
C ASP A 128 9.14 -15.99 -1.10
N LEU A 129 8.31 -15.21 -0.38
CA LEU A 129 8.01 -13.82 -0.72
C LEU A 129 9.21 -12.89 -0.49
N ASP A 130 10.10 -13.24 0.44
CA ASP A 130 11.29 -12.44 0.72
C ASP A 130 12.38 -12.59 -0.36
N LYS A 131 12.42 -13.73 -1.04
CA LYS A 131 13.46 -14.08 -2.03
C LYS A 131 12.94 -14.40 -3.43
N GLY A 132 11.66 -14.75 -3.56
CA GLY A 132 11.04 -15.25 -4.78
C GLY A 132 9.71 -14.60 -5.16
N GLY A 133 9.30 -13.51 -4.48
CA GLY A 133 8.11 -12.74 -4.81
C GLY A 133 8.20 -12.06 -6.19
N SER A 134 7.08 -11.56 -6.69
CA SER A 134 7.05 -10.73 -7.90
C SER A 134 7.98 -9.53 -7.75
N VAL A 135 8.39 -8.93 -8.87
CA VAL A 135 9.22 -7.70 -8.87
C VAL A 135 8.60 -6.62 -7.98
N GLY A 136 7.27 -6.48 -8.00
CA GLY A 136 6.55 -5.53 -7.17
C GLY A 136 6.68 -5.79 -5.67
N ILE A 137 6.58 -7.05 -5.24
CA ILE A 137 6.81 -7.41 -3.82
C ILE A 137 8.25 -7.10 -3.40
N GLN A 138 9.24 -7.39 -4.25
CA GLN A 138 10.64 -7.07 -3.97
C GLN A 138 10.85 -5.56 -3.87
N LEU A 139 10.19 -4.77 -4.71
CA LEU A 139 10.19 -3.31 -4.65
C LEU A 139 9.59 -2.82 -3.32
N ALA A 140 8.43 -3.33 -2.92
CA ALA A 140 7.79 -2.99 -1.64
C ALA A 140 8.70 -3.29 -0.45
N VAL A 141 9.32 -4.48 -0.42
CA VAL A 141 10.30 -4.87 0.62
C VAL A 141 11.50 -3.92 0.64
N SER A 142 12.04 -3.57 -0.54
CA SER A 142 13.14 -2.63 -0.66
C SER A 142 12.76 -1.25 -0.14
N MET A 143 11.60 -0.71 -0.53
CA MET A 143 11.10 0.60 -0.08
C MET A 143 10.95 0.66 1.44
N VAL A 144 10.34 -0.37 2.04
CA VAL A 144 10.18 -0.45 3.49
C VAL A 144 11.53 -0.45 4.20
N ARG A 145 12.49 -1.24 3.73
CA ARG A 145 13.81 -1.36 4.38
C ARG A 145 14.70 -0.14 4.18
N THR A 146 14.73 0.42 2.96
CA THR A 146 15.69 1.48 2.61
C THR A 146 15.13 2.89 2.80
N GLN A 147 13.87 3.13 2.46
CA GLN A 147 13.28 4.47 2.53
C GLN A 147 12.58 4.71 3.88
N LEU A 148 11.74 3.76 4.32
CA LEU A 148 11.04 3.89 5.60
C LEU A 148 11.91 3.47 6.80
N GLY A 149 13.02 2.76 6.58
CA GLY A 149 13.88 2.21 7.63
C GLY A 149 13.12 1.26 8.56
N GLY A 150 12.14 0.55 8.00
CA GLY A 150 11.19 -0.30 8.70
C GLY A 150 11.37 -1.79 8.45
N THR A 151 10.37 -2.55 8.90
CA THR A 151 10.26 -4.00 8.68
C THR A 151 8.96 -4.33 7.97
N ILE A 152 8.95 -5.40 7.19
CA ILE A 152 7.79 -5.94 6.50
C ILE A 152 7.71 -7.44 6.79
N GLU A 153 6.52 -7.89 7.17
CA GLU A 153 6.24 -9.29 7.50
C GLU A 153 5.02 -9.76 6.71
N PHE A 154 5.11 -10.94 6.10
CA PHE A 154 4.01 -11.55 5.39
C PHE A 154 3.38 -12.67 6.23
N GLN A 155 2.06 -12.64 6.35
CA GLN A 155 1.27 -13.60 7.09
C GLN A 155 0.39 -14.41 6.14
N ARG A 156 0.52 -15.72 6.18
CA ARG A 156 -0.29 -16.65 5.38
C ARG A 156 -1.46 -17.15 6.22
N GLY A 157 -2.63 -17.15 5.63
CA GLY A 157 -3.86 -17.61 6.30
C GLY A 157 -4.98 -17.77 5.28
N ASN A 158 -6.19 -17.32 5.64
CA ASN A 158 -7.27 -17.13 4.67
C ASN A 158 -6.96 -15.87 3.85
N GLY A 159 -6.19 -16.02 2.75
CA GLY A 159 -5.64 -14.92 1.98
C GLY A 159 -4.18 -14.61 2.34
N LEU A 160 -3.75 -13.40 2.04
CA LEU A 160 -2.43 -12.88 2.36
C LEU A 160 -2.55 -11.64 3.25
N GLY A 161 -1.84 -11.66 4.37
CA GLY A 161 -1.61 -10.47 5.20
C GLY A 161 -0.20 -9.94 5.03
N CYS A 162 -0.06 -8.64 5.10
CA CYS A 162 1.23 -7.95 5.14
C CYS A 162 1.20 -6.90 6.24
N LEU A 163 2.22 -6.89 7.10
CA LEU A 163 2.38 -5.92 8.18
C LEU A 163 3.69 -5.19 8.02
N VAL A 164 3.61 -3.88 7.83
CA VAL A 164 4.74 -2.96 7.71
C VAL A 164 4.84 -2.14 8.99
N ARG A 165 6.03 -2.12 9.61
CA ARG A 165 6.34 -1.29 10.77
C ARG A 165 7.46 -0.33 10.45
N PHE A 166 7.26 0.95 10.76
CA PHE A 166 8.24 2.00 10.52
C PHE A 166 8.07 3.15 11.51
N ASN A 167 8.97 4.11 11.52
CA ASN A 167 8.91 5.25 12.42
C ASN A 167 8.57 6.53 11.65
N ASN A 168 7.71 7.36 12.22
CA ASN A 168 7.42 8.72 11.75
C ASN A 168 8.59 9.66 12.14
N ARG A 169 9.72 9.50 11.45
CA ARG A 169 10.93 10.31 11.71
C ARG A 169 10.77 11.67 11.04
N GLY A 170 10.69 12.71 11.82
CA GLY A 170 10.73 14.10 11.32
C GLY A 170 9.50 14.94 11.62
N TYR A 171 8.38 14.37 12.00
CA TYR A 171 7.23 15.15 12.47
C TYR A 171 7.37 15.41 13.99
N SER A 172 8.10 16.46 14.37
CA SER A 172 7.97 17.04 15.70
C SER A 172 6.90 18.13 15.64
N ARG A 173 5.77 17.91 16.31
CA ARG A 173 4.73 18.92 16.51
C ARG A 173 5.41 20.16 17.08
N ARG A 174 5.50 21.26 16.31
CA ARG A 174 5.87 22.54 16.88
C ARG A 174 4.73 22.96 17.81
N VAL A 175 5.01 22.94 19.11
CA VAL A 175 4.14 23.48 20.15
C VAL A 175 4.21 25.02 20.11
#